data_8a041e46cdd5f35333d396b672206029
#
_entry.id   8a041e46cdd5f35333d396b672206029
#
_cell.length_a   1.000
_cell.length_b   1.000
_cell.length_c   1.000
_cell.angle_alpha   90.00
_cell.angle_beta   90.00
_cell.angle_gamma   90.00
#
_symmetry.space_group_name_H-M   'P 1'
#
loop_
_entity.id
_entity.type
_entity.pdbx_description
1 polymer ?
#
loop_
_entity_poly.entity_id
_entity_poly.type
_entity_poly.pdbx_seq_one_letter_code
_entity_poly.pdbx_strand_id
1 'polypeptide(L)'
;PLPELASSLSGNVQNYEAFMEALRRSAPVPLSVEPMAANMDGYFSPDQQRIAIRAGMSEVQTVSAAVHEIAHSKLHNYAKAQEEAARAGDKEPPKKKDRNTEEVEAESISYAVCQYYGIQTGENSFGYIANWSQGKELPELRASLETINKAAGELIADIDRHYKVICKERGIDLAAQSEQTVPQQEAASEAEVPMQAP
;
A
#
# COMPACT_ATOMS: atom_id res chain seq x y z
N PRO A 1 -14.02 -13.53 -15.52
CA PRO A 1 -12.91 -12.71 -15.93
C PRO A 1 -12.70 -11.65 -14.85
N LEU A 2 -11.51 -11.63 -14.24
CA LEU A 2 -11.13 -10.55 -13.34
C LEU A 2 -11.15 -9.23 -14.13
N PRO A 3 -11.68 -8.12 -13.58
CA PRO A 3 -11.57 -6.84 -14.25
C PRO A 3 -10.10 -6.51 -14.50
N GLU A 4 -9.79 -6.01 -15.69
CA GLU A 4 -8.44 -5.52 -15.98
C GLU A 4 -8.08 -4.38 -15.03
N LEU A 5 -7.22 -4.68 -14.09
CA LEU A 5 -6.67 -3.74 -13.12
C LEU A 5 -5.46 -3.03 -13.69
N ALA A 6 -5.59 -2.41 -14.79
CA ALA A 6 -4.47 -1.65 -15.32
C ALA A 6 -4.91 -0.36 -15.98
N SER A 7 -5.57 0.51 -15.22
CA SER A 7 -5.31 1.92 -15.47
C SER A 7 -3.95 2.23 -14.84
N SER A 8 -2.93 2.42 -15.67
CA SER A 8 -1.60 2.79 -15.17
C SER A 8 -1.73 4.06 -14.33
N LEU A 9 -1.37 3.97 -13.06
CA LEU A 9 -1.30 5.13 -12.18
C LEU A 9 -0.23 6.07 -12.74
N SER A 10 -0.54 7.36 -12.77
CA SER A 10 0.39 8.40 -13.21
C SER A 10 0.62 9.39 -12.07
N GLY A 11 1.79 10.02 -12.04
CA GLY A 11 2.10 11.06 -11.07
C GLY A 11 3.45 10.87 -10.40
N ASN A 12 3.87 11.91 -9.71
CA ASN A 12 5.12 11.96 -8.96
C ASN A 12 4.85 11.93 -7.46
N VAL A 13 5.80 11.40 -6.71
CA VAL A 13 5.77 11.33 -5.24
C VAL A 13 6.79 12.31 -4.68
N GLN A 14 6.37 13.14 -3.73
CA GLN A 14 7.28 14.08 -3.08
C GLN A 14 8.44 13.35 -2.41
N ASN A 15 9.67 13.80 -2.68
CA ASN A 15 10.91 13.16 -2.20
C ASN A 15 10.97 11.65 -2.51
N TYR A 16 10.56 11.26 -3.70
CA TYR A 16 10.41 9.87 -4.13
C TYR A 16 11.57 8.95 -3.69
N GLU A 17 12.81 9.35 -3.93
CA GLU A 17 13.97 8.53 -3.58
C GLU A 17 14.13 8.32 -2.06
N ALA A 18 13.79 9.34 -1.26
CA ALA A 18 13.81 9.21 0.19
C ALA A 18 12.66 8.32 0.68
N PHE A 19 11.49 8.44 0.06
CA PHE A 19 10.33 7.64 0.38
C PHE A 19 10.55 6.16 0.00
N MET A 20 11.09 5.88 -1.19
CA MET A 20 11.45 4.52 -1.61
C MET A 20 12.51 3.89 -0.70
N GLU A 21 13.46 4.67 -0.21
CA GLU A 21 14.43 4.18 0.77
C GLU A 21 13.77 3.87 2.11
N ALA A 22 12.80 4.67 2.55
CA ALA A 22 12.01 4.38 3.74
C ALA A 22 11.20 3.08 3.58
N LEU A 23 10.61 2.83 2.41
CA LEU A 23 9.94 1.57 2.08
C LEU A 23 10.90 0.37 2.14
N ARG A 24 12.10 0.50 1.57
CA ARG A 24 13.13 -0.55 1.65
C ARG A 24 13.51 -0.89 3.09
N ARG A 25 13.69 0.12 3.94
CA ARG A 25 14.02 -0.08 5.37
C ARG A 25 12.84 -0.62 6.19
N SER A 26 11.59 -0.43 5.72
CA SER A 26 10.36 -0.92 6.38
C SER A 26 9.96 -2.32 5.90
N ALA A 27 10.50 -2.77 4.77
CA ALA A 27 10.22 -4.09 4.22
C ALA A 27 10.89 -5.18 5.08
N PRO A 28 10.20 -6.31 5.36
CA PRO A 28 10.76 -7.41 6.15
C PRO A 28 11.79 -8.24 5.38
N VAL A 29 11.89 -8.01 4.06
CA VAL A 29 12.80 -8.69 3.13
C VAL A 29 13.40 -7.66 2.15
N PRO A 30 14.55 -7.93 1.50
CA PRO A 30 15.13 -7.03 0.52
C PRO A 30 14.15 -6.66 -0.60
N LEU A 31 14.09 -5.37 -0.96
CA LEU A 31 13.28 -4.82 -2.03
C LEU A 31 14.19 -4.19 -3.10
N SER A 32 14.06 -4.66 -4.34
CA SER A 32 14.77 -4.16 -5.51
C SER A 32 13.81 -3.66 -6.60
N VAL A 33 14.29 -2.74 -7.42
CA VAL A 33 13.61 -2.32 -8.66
C VAL A 33 14.41 -2.89 -9.81
N GLU A 34 13.76 -3.68 -10.67
CA GLU A 34 14.43 -4.42 -11.74
C GLU A 34 13.56 -4.52 -13.01
N PRO A 35 14.16 -4.73 -14.20
CA PRO A 35 13.39 -4.96 -15.42
C PRO A 35 12.54 -6.24 -15.28
N MET A 36 11.27 -6.16 -15.68
CA MET A 36 10.39 -7.32 -15.78
C MET A 36 9.30 -7.10 -16.84
N ALA A 37 8.50 -8.13 -17.10
CA ALA A 37 7.44 -8.08 -18.10
C ALA A 37 6.40 -7.00 -17.78
N ALA A 38 5.85 -6.35 -18.82
CA ALA A 38 4.95 -5.20 -18.67
C ALA A 38 3.60 -5.52 -17.99
N ASN A 39 3.24 -6.79 -17.95
CA ASN A 39 2.01 -7.28 -17.30
C ASN A 39 2.17 -7.61 -15.80
N MET A 40 3.31 -7.26 -15.21
CA MET A 40 3.62 -7.50 -13.81
C MET A 40 4.24 -6.25 -13.20
N ASP A 41 3.65 -5.71 -12.15
CA ASP A 41 4.16 -4.51 -11.48
C ASP A 41 5.18 -4.84 -10.39
N GLY A 42 5.07 -6.02 -9.79
CA GLY A 42 5.99 -6.52 -8.79
C GLY A 42 5.63 -7.94 -8.36
N TYR A 43 6.44 -8.50 -7.49
CA TYR A 43 6.14 -9.74 -6.79
C TYR A 43 6.93 -9.88 -5.49
N PHE A 44 6.34 -10.53 -4.53
CA PHE A 44 7.03 -11.11 -3.39
C PHE A 44 7.35 -12.59 -3.66
N SER A 45 8.61 -12.99 -3.49
CA SER A 45 9.05 -14.39 -3.59
C SER A 45 9.28 -14.98 -2.20
N PRO A 46 8.39 -15.87 -1.72
CA PRO A 46 8.59 -16.55 -0.45
C PRO A 46 9.83 -17.46 -0.44
N ASP A 47 10.16 -18.08 -1.58
CA ASP A 47 11.32 -18.98 -1.69
C ASP A 47 12.65 -18.22 -1.64
N GLN A 48 12.71 -17.04 -2.26
CA GLN A 48 13.90 -16.21 -2.31
C GLN A 48 13.95 -15.18 -1.18
N GLN A 49 12.87 -15.04 -0.42
CA GLN A 49 12.70 -14.02 0.63
C GLN A 49 13.07 -12.62 0.14
N ARG A 50 12.52 -12.21 -1.01
CA ARG A 50 12.75 -10.90 -1.62
C ARG A 50 11.50 -10.34 -2.30
N ILE A 51 11.50 -9.02 -2.46
CA ILE A 51 10.52 -8.26 -3.26
C ILE A 51 11.23 -7.70 -4.48
N ALA A 52 10.60 -7.81 -5.64
CA ALA A 52 11.02 -7.16 -6.87
C ALA A 52 9.90 -6.31 -7.44
N ILE A 53 10.21 -5.07 -7.83
CA ILE A 53 9.28 -4.11 -8.40
C ILE A 53 9.76 -3.76 -9.81
N ARG A 54 8.83 -3.65 -10.75
CA ARG A 54 9.13 -3.37 -12.16
C ARG A 54 9.74 -1.97 -12.33
N ALA A 55 10.85 -1.90 -13.02
CA ALA A 55 11.48 -0.65 -13.43
C ALA A 55 10.65 0.07 -14.52
N GLY A 56 10.72 1.40 -14.54
CA GLY A 56 10.13 2.22 -15.60
C GLY A 56 8.64 2.55 -15.43
N MET A 57 8.04 2.22 -14.30
CA MET A 57 6.71 2.71 -13.91
C MET A 57 6.76 4.17 -13.43
N SER A 58 5.60 4.83 -13.34
CA SER A 58 5.49 6.10 -12.63
C SER A 58 5.87 5.96 -11.17
N GLU A 59 6.24 7.06 -10.52
CA GLU A 59 6.58 7.05 -9.09
C GLU A 59 5.41 6.57 -8.22
N VAL A 60 4.19 7.02 -8.52
CA VAL A 60 2.96 6.59 -7.82
C VAL A 60 2.75 5.09 -7.98
N GLN A 61 2.86 4.57 -9.21
CA GLN A 61 2.68 3.14 -9.47
C GLN A 61 3.77 2.30 -8.79
N THR A 62 5.02 2.76 -8.80
CA THR A 62 6.14 2.08 -8.14
C THR A 62 5.93 2.01 -6.63
N VAL A 63 5.52 3.11 -5.99
CA VAL A 63 5.22 3.14 -4.56
C VAL A 63 4.04 2.22 -4.22
N SER A 64 2.95 2.31 -4.97
CA SER A 64 1.77 1.46 -4.75
C SER A 64 2.12 -0.02 -4.86
N ALA A 65 2.85 -0.43 -5.90
CA ALA A 65 3.32 -1.81 -6.07
C ALA A 65 4.26 -2.23 -4.93
N ALA A 66 5.19 -1.36 -4.51
CA ALA A 66 6.10 -1.66 -3.42
C ALA A 66 5.36 -1.91 -2.10
N VAL A 67 4.39 -1.07 -1.76
CA VAL A 67 3.58 -1.26 -0.54
C VAL A 67 2.75 -2.54 -0.61
N HIS A 68 2.16 -2.86 -1.77
CA HIS A 68 1.41 -4.10 -2.01
C HIS A 68 2.28 -5.34 -1.75
N GLU A 69 3.48 -5.40 -2.31
CA GLU A 69 4.39 -6.53 -2.12
C GLU A 69 4.97 -6.60 -0.70
N ILE A 70 5.17 -5.44 -0.04
CA ILE A 70 5.51 -5.40 1.39
C ILE A 70 4.39 -6.00 2.23
N ALA A 71 3.12 -5.72 1.93
CA ALA A 71 1.99 -6.30 2.62
C ALA A 71 1.95 -7.83 2.46
N HIS A 72 2.17 -8.35 1.25
CA HIS A 72 2.30 -9.80 1.03
C HIS A 72 3.45 -10.39 1.84
N SER A 73 4.61 -9.76 1.87
CA SER A 73 5.77 -10.26 2.60
C SER A 73 5.58 -10.25 4.13
N LYS A 74 4.75 -9.34 4.65
CA LYS A 74 4.41 -9.26 6.09
C LYS A 74 3.31 -10.25 6.50
N LEU A 75 2.25 -10.39 5.70
CA LEU A 75 1.04 -11.10 6.07
C LEU A 75 0.95 -12.52 5.47
N HIS A 76 1.53 -12.73 4.30
CA HIS A 76 1.33 -13.93 3.51
C HIS A 76 2.64 -14.72 3.30
N ASN A 77 3.65 -14.44 4.12
CA ASN A 77 4.91 -15.20 4.11
C ASN A 77 4.79 -16.49 4.94
N TYR A 78 4.01 -17.44 4.43
CA TYR A 78 3.72 -18.68 5.14
C TYR A 78 4.95 -19.56 5.36
N ALA A 79 5.94 -19.51 4.45
CA ALA A 79 7.20 -20.23 4.62
C ALA A 79 7.92 -19.78 5.90
N LYS A 80 8.09 -18.47 6.07
CA LYS A 80 8.71 -17.89 7.26
C LYS A 80 7.87 -18.15 8.51
N ALA A 81 6.56 -17.96 8.43
CA ALA A 81 5.66 -18.19 9.56
C ALA A 81 5.67 -19.66 10.02
N GLN A 82 5.80 -20.61 9.09
CA GLN A 82 5.95 -22.03 9.41
C GLN A 82 7.28 -22.33 10.10
N GLU A 83 8.38 -21.72 9.65
CA GLU A 83 9.69 -21.87 10.32
C GLU A 83 9.67 -21.30 11.74
N GLU A 84 9.04 -20.12 11.92
CA GLU A 84 8.92 -19.47 13.23
C GLU A 84 8.06 -20.30 14.19
N ALA A 85 6.92 -20.83 13.73
CA ALA A 85 6.07 -21.73 14.51
C ALA A 85 6.82 -23.01 14.92
N ALA A 86 7.57 -23.61 14.01
CA ALA A 86 8.38 -24.78 14.29
C ALA A 86 9.47 -24.51 15.35
N ARG A 87 10.12 -23.34 15.28
CA ARG A 87 11.11 -22.90 16.29
C ARG A 87 10.47 -22.62 17.65
N ALA A 88 9.26 -22.09 17.66
CA ALA A 88 8.49 -21.85 18.90
C ALA A 88 7.92 -23.12 19.52
N GLY A 89 7.96 -24.24 18.79
CA GLY A 89 7.38 -25.51 19.24
C GLY A 89 5.88 -25.61 19.05
N ASP A 90 5.29 -24.74 18.23
CA ASP A 90 3.88 -24.77 17.89
C ASP A 90 3.57 -26.00 17.01
N LYS A 91 2.48 -26.68 17.36
CA LYS A 91 2.09 -27.92 16.65
C LYS A 91 1.34 -27.68 15.34
N GLU A 92 0.77 -26.49 15.17
CA GLU A 92 -0.02 -26.14 14.00
C GLU A 92 0.60 -24.91 13.31
N PRO A 93 1.00 -25.04 12.02
CA PRO A 93 1.45 -23.89 11.26
C PRO A 93 0.26 -22.94 10.99
N PRO A 94 0.53 -21.64 10.77
CA PRO A 94 -0.50 -20.67 10.44
C PRO A 94 -1.25 -21.12 9.18
N LYS A 95 -2.59 -21.07 9.24
CA LYS A 95 -3.46 -21.48 8.16
C LYS A 95 -3.36 -20.51 6.99
N LYS A 96 -3.04 -21.03 5.81
CA LYS A 96 -3.00 -20.25 4.57
C LYS A 96 -4.40 -19.75 4.20
N LYS A 97 -4.50 -18.46 3.89
CA LYS A 97 -5.71 -17.82 3.37
C LYS A 97 -5.93 -18.18 1.90
N ASP A 98 -7.14 -17.98 1.39
CA ASP A 98 -7.37 -18.03 -0.04
C ASP A 98 -6.76 -16.83 -0.75
N ARG A 99 -6.38 -17.00 -2.02
CA ARG A 99 -5.68 -15.98 -2.79
C ARG A 99 -6.47 -14.66 -2.90
N ASN A 100 -7.79 -14.74 -3.03
CA ASN A 100 -8.60 -13.52 -3.13
C ASN A 100 -8.53 -12.70 -1.84
N THR A 101 -8.54 -13.35 -0.69
CA THR A 101 -8.38 -12.69 0.61
C THR A 101 -6.99 -12.07 0.74
N GLU A 102 -5.93 -12.78 0.33
CA GLU A 102 -4.55 -12.26 0.34
C GLU A 102 -4.42 -11.01 -0.53
N GLU A 103 -4.97 -11.02 -1.75
CA GLU A 103 -4.93 -9.88 -2.66
C GLU A 103 -5.72 -8.68 -2.12
N VAL A 104 -6.93 -8.90 -1.57
CA VAL A 104 -7.73 -7.81 -0.97
C VAL A 104 -7.02 -7.19 0.22
N GLU A 105 -6.41 -7.99 1.08
CA GLU A 105 -5.65 -7.47 2.22
C GLU A 105 -4.46 -6.63 1.75
N ALA A 106 -3.66 -7.12 0.80
CA ALA A 106 -2.51 -6.40 0.26
C ALA A 106 -2.91 -5.11 -0.46
N GLU A 107 -3.94 -5.16 -1.31
CA GLU A 107 -4.46 -3.99 -2.02
C GLU A 107 -5.02 -2.94 -1.07
N SER A 108 -5.80 -3.36 -0.06
CA SER A 108 -6.37 -2.45 0.92
C SER A 108 -5.30 -1.76 1.76
N ILE A 109 -4.23 -2.47 2.13
CA ILE A 109 -3.09 -1.90 2.84
C ILE A 109 -2.35 -0.91 1.95
N SER A 110 -2.09 -1.26 0.69
CA SER A 110 -1.46 -0.36 -0.26
C SER A 110 -2.25 0.93 -0.43
N TYR A 111 -3.57 0.81 -0.63
CA TYR A 111 -4.45 1.97 -0.72
C TYR A 111 -4.40 2.83 0.55
N ALA A 112 -4.57 2.25 1.74
CA ALA A 112 -4.59 2.98 3.00
C ALA A 112 -3.26 3.71 3.27
N VAL A 113 -2.13 3.06 3.02
CA VAL A 113 -0.79 3.66 3.19
C VAL A 113 -0.58 4.79 2.18
N CYS A 114 -0.90 4.57 0.90
CA CYS A 114 -0.78 5.61 -0.12
C CYS A 114 -1.64 6.82 0.21
N GLN A 115 -2.91 6.61 0.62
CA GLN A 115 -3.81 7.70 1.02
C GLN A 115 -3.27 8.49 2.23
N TYR A 116 -2.70 7.82 3.22
CA TYR A 116 -2.10 8.48 4.37
C TYR A 116 -1.00 9.47 3.97
N TYR A 117 -0.19 9.14 2.96
CA TYR A 117 0.86 10.00 2.42
C TYR A 117 0.38 10.95 1.29
N GLY A 118 -0.93 11.04 1.04
CA GLY A 118 -1.49 11.88 -0.02
C GLY A 118 -1.17 11.41 -1.45
N ILE A 119 -0.78 10.15 -1.61
CA ILE A 119 -0.46 9.55 -2.90
C ILE A 119 -1.76 9.01 -3.51
N GLN A 120 -2.19 9.63 -4.61
CA GLN A 120 -3.46 9.29 -5.27
C GLN A 120 -3.31 8.05 -6.15
N THR A 121 -3.86 6.93 -5.72
CA THR A 121 -3.81 5.64 -6.44
C THR A 121 -5.08 5.31 -7.21
N GLY A 122 -6.03 6.25 -7.30
CA GLY A 122 -7.32 6.04 -7.98
C GLY A 122 -8.32 5.18 -7.18
N GLU A 123 -9.54 5.04 -7.75
CA GLU A 123 -10.66 4.34 -7.08
C GLU A 123 -10.70 2.83 -7.35
N ASN A 124 -9.69 2.25 -8.00
CA ASN A 124 -9.74 0.87 -8.51
C ASN A 124 -9.83 -0.21 -7.41
N SER A 125 -9.41 0.09 -6.20
CA SER A 125 -9.40 -0.86 -5.07
C SER A 125 -10.80 -1.25 -4.59
N PHE A 126 -11.80 -0.39 -4.76
CA PHE A 126 -13.16 -0.63 -4.24
C PHE A 126 -13.90 -1.76 -4.96
N GLY A 127 -13.68 -1.93 -6.26
CA GLY A 127 -14.28 -3.02 -7.04
C GLY A 127 -13.85 -4.42 -6.56
N TYR A 128 -12.63 -4.55 -6.09
CA TYR A 128 -12.10 -5.79 -5.51
C TYR A 128 -12.76 -6.12 -4.19
N ILE A 129 -12.86 -5.15 -3.29
CA ILE A 129 -13.47 -5.32 -1.96
C ILE A 129 -14.93 -5.72 -2.10
N ALA A 130 -15.67 -5.09 -3.02
CA ALA A 130 -17.08 -5.41 -3.26
C ALA A 130 -17.28 -6.84 -3.77
N ASN A 131 -16.45 -7.31 -4.71
CA ASN A 131 -16.52 -8.68 -5.21
C ASN A 131 -16.07 -9.71 -4.17
N TRP A 132 -15.02 -9.42 -3.42
CA TRP A 132 -14.50 -10.30 -2.38
C TRP A 132 -15.47 -10.48 -1.21
N SER A 133 -16.19 -9.43 -0.83
CA SER A 133 -17.14 -9.48 0.29
C SER A 133 -18.40 -10.30 0.00
N GLN A 134 -18.68 -10.58 -1.28
CA GLN A 134 -19.83 -11.38 -1.66
C GLN A 134 -19.68 -12.84 -1.19
N GLY A 135 -20.62 -13.28 -0.36
CA GLY A 135 -20.65 -14.64 0.16
C GLY A 135 -19.74 -14.94 1.36
N LYS A 136 -19.06 -13.93 1.91
CA LYS A 136 -18.29 -14.09 3.15
C LYS A 136 -19.13 -13.80 4.38
N GLU A 137 -18.88 -14.56 5.43
CA GLU A 137 -19.53 -14.37 6.73
C GLU A 137 -18.97 -13.13 7.45
N LEU A 138 -19.81 -12.44 8.23
CA LEU A 138 -19.45 -11.22 8.94
C LEU A 138 -18.20 -11.34 9.84
N PRO A 139 -17.98 -12.45 10.59
CA PRO A 139 -16.75 -12.63 11.36
C PRO A 139 -15.49 -12.68 10.52
N GLU A 140 -15.55 -13.28 9.32
CA GLU A 140 -14.43 -13.37 8.37
C GLU A 140 -14.07 -11.99 7.81
N LEU A 141 -15.07 -11.20 7.39
CA LEU A 141 -14.87 -9.83 6.95
C LEU A 141 -14.25 -8.96 8.04
N ARG A 142 -14.74 -9.09 9.27
CA ARG A 142 -14.21 -8.33 10.41
C ARG A 142 -12.75 -8.68 10.71
N ALA A 143 -12.40 -9.97 10.67
CA ALA A 143 -11.03 -10.43 10.90
C ALA A 143 -10.05 -9.87 9.85
N SER A 144 -10.45 -9.81 8.57
CA SER A 144 -9.63 -9.19 7.53
C SER A 144 -9.50 -7.68 7.71
N LEU A 145 -10.58 -6.98 8.08
CA LEU A 145 -10.51 -5.53 8.36
C LEU A 145 -9.57 -5.22 9.54
N GLU A 146 -9.62 -6.02 10.60
CA GLU A 146 -8.69 -5.89 11.74
C GLU A 146 -7.24 -6.11 11.31
N THR A 147 -7.00 -7.13 10.48
CA THR A 147 -5.67 -7.43 9.92
C THR A 147 -5.16 -6.27 9.06
N ILE A 148 -6.00 -5.72 8.17
CA ILE A 148 -5.66 -4.59 7.29
C ILE A 148 -5.31 -3.36 8.13
N ASN A 149 -6.17 -2.98 9.08
CA ASN A 149 -5.97 -1.80 9.93
C ASN A 149 -4.67 -1.89 10.75
N LYS A 150 -4.43 -3.06 11.36
CA LYS A 150 -3.21 -3.29 12.13
C LYS A 150 -1.97 -3.21 11.26
N ALA A 151 -1.94 -3.94 10.14
CA ALA A 151 -0.79 -3.99 9.26
C ALA A 151 -0.50 -2.65 8.59
N ALA A 152 -1.52 -1.90 8.15
CA ALA A 152 -1.36 -0.57 7.60
C ALA A 152 -0.80 0.41 8.65
N GLY A 153 -1.34 0.40 9.88
CA GLY A 153 -0.86 1.25 10.96
C GLY A 153 0.59 0.97 11.35
N GLU A 154 0.97 -0.30 11.46
CA GLU A 154 2.36 -0.71 11.74
C GLU A 154 3.29 -0.28 10.61
N LEU A 155 2.90 -0.48 9.35
CA LEU A 155 3.72 -0.10 8.20
C LEU A 155 3.88 1.43 8.10
N ILE A 156 2.84 2.20 8.32
CA ILE A 156 2.91 3.67 8.38
C ILE A 156 3.89 4.12 9.47
N ALA A 157 3.80 3.55 10.67
CA ALA A 157 4.71 3.88 11.77
C ALA A 157 6.17 3.56 11.44
N ASP A 158 6.44 2.44 10.77
CA ASP A 158 7.77 2.05 10.31
C ASP A 158 8.30 3.00 9.23
N ILE A 159 7.47 3.33 8.23
CA ILE A 159 7.82 4.27 7.16
C ILE A 159 8.12 5.64 7.75
N ASP A 160 7.27 6.18 8.62
CA ASP A 160 7.46 7.49 9.27
C ASP A 160 8.78 7.56 10.03
N ARG A 161 9.08 6.51 10.79
CA ARG A 161 10.34 6.42 11.55
C ARG A 161 11.54 6.48 10.62
N HIS A 162 11.56 5.67 9.58
CA HIS A 162 12.67 5.62 8.62
C HIS A 162 12.76 6.87 7.77
N TYR A 163 11.63 7.38 7.29
CA TYR A 163 11.57 8.56 6.44
C TYR A 163 12.11 9.81 7.16
N LYS A 164 11.75 10.01 8.43
CA LYS A 164 12.30 11.11 9.25
C LYS A 164 13.82 11.05 9.38
N VAL A 165 14.36 9.85 9.59
CA VAL A 165 15.82 9.63 9.67
C VAL A 165 16.48 9.95 8.33
N ILE A 166 15.94 9.43 7.23
CA ILE A 166 16.47 9.63 5.87
C ILE A 166 16.43 11.11 5.48
N CYS A 167 15.32 11.79 5.75
CA CYS A 167 15.20 13.23 5.46
C CYS A 167 16.24 14.04 6.23
N LYS A 168 16.45 13.73 7.50
CA LYS A 168 17.50 14.37 8.30
C LYS A 168 18.90 14.10 7.74
N GLU A 169 19.20 12.85 7.37
CA GLU A 169 20.48 12.47 6.76
C GLU A 169 20.74 13.19 5.42
N ARG A 170 19.68 13.43 4.64
CA ARG A 170 19.75 14.10 3.32
C ARG A 170 19.55 15.62 3.37
N GLY A 171 19.34 16.21 4.53
CA GLY A 171 19.07 17.65 4.68
C GLY A 171 17.73 18.11 4.07
N ILE A 172 16.74 17.23 4.01
CA ILE A 172 15.40 17.53 3.52
C ILE A 172 14.59 18.15 4.67
N ASP A 173 14.13 19.40 4.49
CA ASP A 173 13.30 20.10 5.46
C ASP A 173 11.82 19.73 5.28
N LEU A 174 11.31 18.89 6.19
CA LEU A 174 9.91 18.46 6.19
C LEU A 174 8.95 19.58 6.63
N ALA A 175 9.40 20.57 7.41
CA ALA A 175 8.55 21.66 7.87
C ALA A 175 8.27 22.64 6.72
N ALA A 176 9.26 22.94 5.89
CA ALA A 176 9.10 23.80 4.72
C ALA A 176 8.15 23.20 3.65
N GLN A 177 7.96 21.89 3.67
CA GLN A 177 7.11 21.18 2.70
C GLN A 177 5.64 21.10 3.12
N SER A 178 5.35 21.12 4.42
CA SER A 178 3.97 21.13 4.93
C SER A 178 3.23 22.44 4.61
N GLU A 179 3.95 23.54 4.41
CA GLU A 179 3.35 24.82 4.03
C GLU A 179 2.96 24.91 2.55
N GLN A 180 3.50 24.03 1.69
CA GLN A 180 3.20 24.03 0.24
C GLN A 180 2.02 23.14 -0.14
N THR A 181 1.50 22.32 0.78
CA THR A 181 0.42 21.36 0.54
C THR A 181 -0.94 21.78 1.08
N VAL A 182 -1.16 23.05 1.44
CA VAL A 182 -2.51 23.56 1.72
C VAL A 182 -3.17 23.89 0.38
N PRO A 183 -4.13 23.10 -0.15
CA PRO A 183 -4.91 23.50 -1.31
C PRO A 183 -5.74 24.71 -0.91
N GLN A 184 -5.69 25.76 -1.71
CA GLN A 184 -6.68 26.84 -1.70
C GLN A 184 -8.06 26.24 -2.03
N GLN A 185 -8.76 25.78 -1.02
CA GLN A 185 -10.17 25.44 -1.07
C GLN A 185 -10.94 26.47 -0.24
N GLU A 186 -10.92 27.73 -0.70
CA GLU A 186 -11.89 28.74 -0.29
C GLU A 186 -11.98 29.81 -1.39
N ALA A 187 -12.79 29.56 -2.41
CA ALA A 187 -13.46 30.57 -3.22
C ALA A 187 -14.39 29.93 -4.27
N ALA A 188 -15.44 29.28 -3.86
CA ALA A 188 -16.60 29.02 -4.73
C ALA A 188 -17.87 28.71 -3.90
N SER A 189 -18.32 29.66 -3.10
CA SER A 189 -19.64 29.60 -2.51
C SER A 189 -20.19 31.03 -2.31
N GLU A 190 -20.48 31.67 -3.41
CA GLU A 190 -21.44 32.75 -3.50
C GLU A 190 -21.80 32.94 -4.98
N ALA A 191 -22.70 32.08 -5.47
CA ALA A 191 -23.43 32.35 -6.66
C ALA A 191 -24.90 32.36 -6.28
N GLU A 192 -25.44 33.56 -6.25
CA GLU A 192 -26.84 33.93 -6.02
C GLU A 192 -27.83 33.09 -6.84
N VAL A 193 -28.85 32.61 -6.15
CA VAL A 193 -30.05 32.06 -6.75
C VAL A 193 -30.95 33.25 -7.12
N PRO A 194 -31.31 33.46 -8.38
CA PRO A 194 -32.36 34.44 -8.71
C PRO A 194 -33.71 33.81 -8.39
N MET A 195 -34.40 34.43 -7.45
CA MET A 195 -35.79 34.19 -7.11
C MET A 195 -36.68 34.76 -8.24
N GLN A 196 -37.40 33.90 -8.95
CA GLN A 196 -38.55 34.31 -9.76
C GLN A 196 -39.83 33.90 -9.06
N ALA A 197 -40.64 34.91 -8.74
CA ALA A 197 -42.04 34.84 -8.43
C ALA A 197 -42.76 35.88 -9.31
N PRO A 198 -44.07 35.83 -9.43
CA PRO A 198 -45.11 34.79 -9.33
C PRO A 198 -45.61 34.29 -10.65
#